data_e1a30abc66f2d39cc180b4d46aa2c5c4
#
_entry.id   e1a30abc66f2d39cc180b4d46aa2c5c4
#
_cell.length_a   1.000
_cell.length_b   1.000
_cell.length_c   1.000
_cell.angle_alpha   90.00
_cell.angle_beta   90.00
_cell.angle_gamma   90.00
#
_symmetry.space_group_name_H-M   'P 1'
#
loop_
_entity.id
_entity.type
_entity.pdbx_description
1 polymer ?
#
loop_
_entity_poly.entity_id
_entity_poly.type
_entity_poly.pdbx_seq_one_letter_code
_entity_poly.pdbx_strand_id
1 'polypeptide(L)'
;MSEGGACVCMEGLCKSYGDLRVLRRVSVRLKEGGIYCLMGPSGAGKTTLLRVLVGLESPDEGDVVGLGAGEASVMFQEDRLCEALTPVDNVALVMPPRASRRSIRELLEEILPADCMGRPALQLSGGMRRRVSLARAVAYPSRLIVLDEPFTGLDEATKGVVVRFLLRHRKGRTLLVSTHGEDDVGLLGARKLMLSDISATPAPVLQPGSHGRDGNDGRA
;
A
#
# COMPACT_ATOMS: atom_id res chain seq x y z
N MET A 1 19.47 -20.44 -16.62
CA MET A 1 19.80 -19.04 -16.30
C MET A 1 18.75 -18.59 -15.28
N SER A 2 19.09 -18.56 -14.00
CA SER A 2 18.19 -18.28 -12.89
C SER A 2 17.91 -16.78 -12.84
N GLU A 3 16.73 -16.35 -13.25
CA GLU A 3 16.20 -15.01 -12.92
C GLU A 3 15.80 -14.96 -11.43
N GLY A 4 16.79 -15.11 -10.56
CA GLY A 4 16.62 -15.14 -9.11
C GLY A 4 16.78 -13.77 -8.48
N GLY A 5 16.13 -12.73 -8.98
CA GLY A 5 15.98 -11.48 -8.22
C GLY A 5 15.10 -11.76 -7.00
N ALA A 6 15.52 -11.29 -5.81
CA ALA A 6 14.68 -11.36 -4.61
C ALA A 6 13.31 -10.76 -4.92
N CYS A 7 12.24 -11.43 -4.57
CA CYS A 7 10.87 -10.96 -4.80
C CYS A 7 10.04 -11.09 -3.52
N VAL A 8 9.04 -10.24 -3.41
CA VAL A 8 8.00 -10.38 -2.40
C VAL A 8 6.82 -11.06 -3.07
N CYS A 9 6.38 -12.20 -2.53
CA CYS A 9 5.26 -12.98 -3.06
C CYS A 9 4.12 -13.00 -2.05
N MET A 10 2.92 -12.77 -2.53
CA MET A 10 1.67 -13.06 -1.83
C MET A 10 1.09 -14.32 -2.48
N GLU A 11 0.81 -15.36 -1.69
CA GLU A 11 0.43 -16.67 -2.19
C GLU A 11 -0.90 -17.11 -1.58
N GLY A 12 -1.98 -17.02 -2.36
CA GLY A 12 -3.29 -17.50 -1.97
C GLY A 12 -3.93 -16.79 -0.77
N LEU A 13 -3.62 -15.51 -0.54
CA LEU A 13 -4.07 -14.77 0.64
C LEU A 13 -5.60 -14.68 0.70
N CYS A 14 -6.18 -15.15 1.79
CA CYS A 14 -7.57 -14.96 2.16
C CYS A 14 -7.69 -14.11 3.43
N LYS A 15 -8.71 -13.25 3.51
CA LYS A 15 -9.05 -12.49 4.71
C LYS A 15 -10.54 -12.22 4.77
N SER A 16 -11.13 -12.47 5.93
CA SER A 16 -12.54 -12.21 6.22
C SER A 16 -12.69 -11.42 7.52
N TYR A 17 -13.76 -10.67 7.65
CA TYR A 17 -14.19 -10.00 8.87
C TYR A 17 -15.66 -10.40 9.13
N GLY A 18 -15.87 -11.32 10.07
CA GLY A 18 -17.13 -12.00 10.21
C GLY A 18 -17.51 -12.73 8.91
N ASP A 19 -18.70 -12.49 8.39
CA ASP A 19 -19.19 -13.10 7.15
C ASP A 19 -18.65 -12.41 5.87
N LEU A 20 -17.99 -11.27 6.00
CA LEU A 20 -17.48 -10.51 4.87
C LEU A 20 -16.11 -11.01 4.44
N ARG A 21 -16.04 -11.76 3.33
CA ARG A 21 -14.78 -12.18 2.70
C ARG A 21 -14.20 -11.04 1.85
N VAL A 22 -13.12 -10.41 2.34
CA VAL A 22 -12.48 -9.23 1.73
C VAL A 22 -11.37 -9.64 0.74
N LEU A 23 -10.48 -10.56 1.13
CA LEU A 23 -9.47 -11.11 0.23
C LEU A 23 -9.82 -12.54 -0.15
N ARG A 24 -9.69 -12.86 -1.45
CA ARG A 24 -10.09 -14.16 -2.02
C ARG A 24 -8.94 -14.77 -2.80
N ARG A 25 -8.08 -15.54 -2.12
CA ARG A 25 -6.92 -16.24 -2.70
C ARG A 25 -6.03 -15.32 -3.55
N VAL A 26 -5.73 -14.12 -3.03
CA VAL A 26 -4.92 -13.13 -3.73
C VAL A 26 -3.51 -13.67 -3.90
N SER A 27 -3.03 -13.68 -5.16
CA SER A 27 -1.68 -14.15 -5.48
C SER A 27 -1.01 -13.17 -6.44
N VAL A 28 0.15 -12.66 -6.04
CA VAL A 28 0.94 -11.73 -6.88
C VAL A 28 2.41 -11.76 -6.46
N ARG A 29 3.29 -11.55 -7.44
CA ARG A 29 4.73 -11.46 -7.23
C ARG A 29 5.22 -10.05 -7.56
N LEU A 30 5.88 -9.41 -6.61
CA LEU A 30 6.54 -8.12 -6.75
C LEU A 30 8.04 -8.35 -6.92
N LYS A 31 8.57 -8.07 -8.12
CA LYS A 31 10.02 -8.15 -8.38
C LYS A 31 10.74 -7.02 -7.67
N GLU A 32 11.95 -7.28 -7.18
CA GLU A 32 12.80 -6.28 -6.56
C GLU A 32 13.04 -5.08 -7.49
N GLY A 33 12.97 -3.88 -6.93
CA GLY A 33 13.12 -2.63 -7.67
C GLY A 33 11.94 -2.28 -8.58
N GLY A 34 10.89 -3.12 -8.65
CA GLY A 34 9.69 -2.84 -9.44
C GLY A 34 8.84 -1.70 -8.84
N ILE A 35 8.06 -1.05 -9.69
CA ILE A 35 7.05 -0.07 -9.28
C ILE A 35 5.68 -0.62 -9.66
N TYR A 36 4.75 -0.62 -8.71
CA TYR A 36 3.43 -1.22 -8.87
C TYR A 36 2.33 -0.28 -8.38
N CYS A 37 1.25 -0.18 -9.14
CA CYS A 37 0.02 0.48 -8.72
C CYS A 37 -1.06 -0.57 -8.48
N LEU A 38 -1.47 -0.75 -7.23
CA LEU A 38 -2.58 -1.59 -6.83
C LEU A 38 -3.89 -0.81 -7.01
N MET A 39 -4.74 -1.27 -7.90
CA MET A 39 -5.98 -0.60 -8.27
C MET A 39 -7.20 -1.47 -7.98
N GLY A 40 -8.32 -0.80 -7.82
CA GLY A 40 -9.63 -1.41 -7.58
C GLY A 40 -10.58 -0.41 -6.94
N PRO A 41 -11.89 -0.67 -6.95
CA PRO A 41 -12.88 0.24 -6.40
C PRO A 41 -12.67 0.49 -4.89
N SER A 42 -13.30 1.53 -4.36
CA SER A 42 -13.32 1.76 -2.91
C SER A 42 -13.96 0.56 -2.21
N GLY A 43 -13.40 0.16 -1.06
CA GLY A 43 -13.89 -1.01 -0.32
C GLY A 43 -13.48 -2.37 -0.89
N ALA A 44 -12.76 -2.45 -2.01
CA ALA A 44 -12.34 -3.71 -2.62
C ALA A 44 -11.35 -4.55 -1.77
N GLY A 45 -10.79 -3.98 -0.69
CA GLY A 45 -9.82 -4.68 0.17
C GLY A 45 -8.36 -4.29 -0.07
N LYS A 46 -8.07 -3.22 -0.83
CA LYS A 46 -6.69 -2.75 -1.07
C LYS A 46 -5.93 -2.52 0.24
N THR A 47 -6.48 -1.71 1.14
CA THR A 47 -5.86 -1.43 2.46
C THR A 47 -5.68 -2.70 3.29
N THR A 48 -6.64 -3.63 3.27
CA THR A 48 -6.51 -4.94 3.94
C THR A 48 -5.35 -5.73 3.36
N LEU A 49 -5.23 -5.80 2.02
CA LEU A 49 -4.10 -6.46 1.37
C LEU A 49 -2.76 -5.84 1.77
N LEU A 50 -2.67 -4.49 1.80
CA LEU A 50 -1.46 -3.80 2.23
C LEU A 50 -1.12 -4.09 3.70
N ARG A 51 -2.11 -4.15 4.61
CA ARG A 51 -1.90 -4.49 6.02
C ARG A 51 -1.40 -5.92 6.21
N VAL A 52 -1.97 -6.88 5.48
CA VAL A 52 -1.50 -8.27 5.48
C VAL A 52 -0.08 -8.35 4.93
N LEU A 53 0.20 -7.68 3.81
CA LEU A 53 1.53 -7.66 3.20
C LEU A 53 2.64 -7.19 4.15
N VAL A 54 2.37 -6.16 4.95
CA VAL A 54 3.37 -5.60 5.87
C VAL A 54 3.32 -6.22 7.28
N GLY A 55 2.52 -7.28 7.46
CA GLY A 55 2.44 -8.03 8.71
C GLY A 55 1.68 -7.34 9.85
N LEU A 56 0.85 -6.34 9.55
CA LEU A 56 -0.02 -5.68 10.54
C LEU A 56 -1.33 -6.43 10.77
N GLU A 57 -1.70 -7.31 9.85
CA GLU A 57 -2.82 -8.24 9.97
C GLU A 57 -2.36 -9.62 9.49
N SER A 58 -2.80 -10.67 10.17
CA SER A 58 -2.59 -12.03 9.71
C SER A 58 -3.65 -12.40 8.67
N PRO A 59 -3.28 -13.06 7.56
CA PRO A 59 -4.27 -13.66 6.67
C PRO A 59 -4.98 -14.82 7.37
N ASP A 60 -6.16 -15.20 6.89
CA ASP A 60 -6.88 -16.40 7.35
C ASP A 60 -6.30 -17.65 6.65
N GLU A 61 -5.85 -17.49 5.38
CA GLU A 61 -5.18 -18.51 4.58
C GLU A 61 -4.12 -17.85 3.70
N GLY A 62 -3.10 -18.63 3.30
CA GLY A 62 -2.02 -18.19 2.43
C GLY A 62 -0.91 -17.46 3.18
N ASP A 63 0.15 -17.12 2.46
CA ASP A 63 1.40 -16.62 3.04
C ASP A 63 1.95 -15.42 2.27
N VAL A 64 2.73 -14.59 2.99
CA VAL A 64 3.61 -13.56 2.42
C VAL A 64 5.04 -14.08 2.52
N VAL A 65 5.69 -14.27 1.38
CA VAL A 65 7.04 -14.84 1.28
C VAL A 65 8.02 -13.79 0.75
N GLY A 66 9.23 -13.78 1.26
CA GLY A 66 10.30 -12.89 0.80
C GLY A 66 10.30 -11.49 1.41
N LEU A 67 9.53 -11.26 2.47
CA LEU A 67 9.49 -10.01 3.23
C LEU A 67 9.59 -10.30 4.72
N GLY A 68 10.66 -9.85 5.36
CA GLY A 68 10.88 -9.99 6.80
C GLY A 68 10.28 -8.84 7.61
N ALA A 69 10.18 -9.02 8.91
CA ALA A 69 9.77 -7.96 9.83
C ALA A 69 10.70 -6.74 9.73
N GLY A 70 10.13 -5.54 9.59
CA GLY A 70 10.89 -4.29 9.44
C GLY A 70 11.46 -4.04 8.04
N GLU A 71 11.29 -4.94 7.08
CA GLU A 71 11.75 -4.76 5.69
C GLU A 71 10.80 -3.94 4.82
N ALA A 72 9.60 -3.62 5.30
CA ALA A 72 8.66 -2.72 4.65
C ALA A 72 8.54 -1.40 5.41
N SER A 73 8.42 -0.31 4.67
CA SER A 73 7.91 0.97 5.18
C SER A 73 6.51 1.20 4.64
N VAL A 74 5.68 1.88 5.42
CA VAL A 74 4.29 2.06 5.05
C VAL A 74 3.79 3.47 5.36
N MET A 75 2.99 4.01 4.44
CA MET A 75 2.13 5.16 4.65
C MET A 75 0.69 4.72 4.41
N PHE A 76 -0.13 4.80 5.44
CA PHE A 76 -1.57 4.54 5.33
C PHE A 76 -2.36 5.81 5.00
N GLN A 77 -3.63 5.62 4.72
CA GLN A 77 -4.56 6.72 4.42
C GLN A 77 -4.61 7.76 5.56
N GLU A 78 -4.48 7.31 6.80
CA GLU A 78 -4.27 8.17 7.97
C GLU A 78 -2.79 8.54 8.10
N ASP A 79 -2.48 9.82 8.36
CA ASP A 79 -1.10 10.32 8.41
C ASP A 79 -0.28 9.73 9.56
N ARG A 80 -0.94 9.37 10.68
CA ARG A 80 -0.34 8.75 11.89
C ARG A 80 0.94 9.45 12.35
N LEU A 81 0.93 10.78 12.34
CA LEU A 81 2.03 11.60 12.86
C LEU A 81 1.91 11.78 14.37
N CYS A 82 3.06 11.97 15.03
CA CYS A 82 3.09 12.51 16.38
C CYS A 82 2.78 14.01 16.30
N GLU A 83 1.58 14.42 16.69
CA GLU A 83 1.03 15.75 16.46
C GLU A 83 1.86 16.87 17.14
N ALA A 84 2.46 16.58 18.30
CA ALA A 84 3.30 17.52 19.04
C ALA A 84 4.71 17.69 18.43
N LEU A 85 5.13 16.82 17.53
CA LEU A 85 6.46 16.84 16.94
C LEU A 85 6.50 17.61 15.63
N THR A 86 7.65 18.20 15.33
CA THR A 86 7.92 18.87 14.05
C THR A 86 7.99 17.84 12.89
N PRO A 87 7.90 18.26 11.62
CA PRO A 87 8.18 17.40 10.47
C PRO A 87 9.51 16.65 10.57
N VAL A 88 10.57 17.36 10.94
CA VAL A 88 11.92 16.79 11.10
C VAL A 88 11.93 15.71 12.17
N ASP A 89 11.28 15.97 13.31
CA ASP A 89 11.23 15.01 14.41
C ASP A 89 10.39 13.78 14.06
N ASN A 90 9.25 13.96 13.38
CA ASN A 90 8.42 12.84 12.90
C ASN A 90 9.17 11.90 11.97
N VAL A 91 10.02 12.43 11.08
CA VAL A 91 10.86 11.60 10.21
C VAL A 91 12.00 10.97 11.00
N ALA A 92 12.61 11.71 11.93
CA ALA A 92 13.72 11.21 12.75
C ALA A 92 13.34 9.98 13.59
N LEU A 93 12.06 9.85 14.02
CA LEU A 93 11.58 8.68 14.77
C LEU A 93 11.85 7.33 14.10
N VAL A 94 11.88 7.30 12.76
CA VAL A 94 12.05 6.06 11.99
C VAL A 94 13.45 5.91 11.39
N MET A 95 14.29 6.93 11.55
CA MET A 95 15.65 6.91 11.01
C MET A 95 16.63 6.26 12.00
N PRO A 96 17.74 5.69 11.50
CA PRO A 96 18.81 5.24 12.38
C PRO A 96 19.29 6.35 13.32
N PRO A 97 19.72 6.05 14.56
CA PRO A 97 20.11 7.04 15.57
C PRO A 97 21.17 8.04 15.13
N ARG A 98 21.96 7.70 14.12
CA ARG A 98 23.02 8.56 13.56
C ARG A 98 22.57 9.39 12.36
N ALA A 99 21.31 9.35 11.97
CA ALA A 99 20.80 10.13 10.86
C ALA A 99 20.90 11.63 11.15
N SER A 100 21.43 12.37 10.19
CA SER A 100 21.59 13.81 10.32
C SER A 100 20.24 14.53 10.23
N ARG A 101 19.90 15.33 11.25
CA ARG A 101 18.72 16.20 11.20
C ARG A 101 18.76 17.18 10.02
N ARG A 102 19.96 17.60 9.60
CA ARG A 102 20.16 18.42 8.42
C ARG A 102 19.69 17.67 7.15
N SER A 103 20.13 16.44 6.98
CA SER A 103 19.72 15.63 5.81
C SER A 103 18.22 15.33 5.81
N ILE A 104 17.59 15.17 6.99
CA ILE A 104 16.13 15.02 7.10
C ILE A 104 15.43 16.31 6.69
N ARG A 105 15.94 17.46 7.10
CA ARG A 105 15.40 18.76 6.70
C ARG A 105 15.50 18.96 5.17
N GLU A 106 16.68 18.72 4.59
CA GLU A 106 16.92 18.81 3.16
C GLU A 106 15.95 17.91 2.36
N LEU A 107 15.72 16.70 2.83
CA LEU A 107 14.73 15.78 2.26
C LEU A 107 13.30 16.37 2.29
N LEU A 108 12.90 16.94 3.42
CA LEU A 108 11.56 17.51 3.61
C LEU A 108 11.35 18.78 2.79
N GLU A 109 12.37 19.61 2.62
CA GLU A 109 12.32 20.87 1.85
C GLU A 109 12.05 20.63 0.35
N GLU A 110 12.25 19.41 -0.15
CA GLU A 110 11.86 19.06 -1.52
C GLU A 110 10.33 19.00 -1.72
N ILE A 111 9.55 18.78 -0.65
CA ILE A 111 8.10 18.56 -0.73
C ILE A 111 7.29 19.41 0.24
N LEU A 112 7.94 20.21 1.07
CA LEU A 112 7.31 21.06 2.07
C LEU A 112 7.89 22.47 2.02
N PRO A 113 7.09 23.52 2.30
CA PRO A 113 7.60 24.86 2.52
C PRO A 113 8.56 24.94 3.70
N ALA A 114 9.62 25.71 3.57
CA ALA A 114 10.65 25.81 4.61
C ALA A 114 10.13 26.37 5.94
N ASP A 115 9.11 27.24 5.91
CA ASP A 115 8.52 27.90 7.09
C ASP A 115 7.73 26.94 8.00
N CYS A 116 7.38 25.74 7.53
CA CYS A 116 6.65 24.77 8.33
C CYS A 116 7.57 23.80 9.11
N MET A 117 8.88 23.80 8.86
CA MET A 117 9.83 22.85 9.45
C MET A 117 9.93 22.92 10.98
N GLY A 118 9.66 24.09 11.56
CA GLY A 118 9.66 24.30 13.02
C GLY A 118 8.29 24.20 13.68
N ARG A 119 7.21 23.98 12.92
CA ARG A 119 5.85 23.90 13.47
C ARG A 119 5.52 22.47 13.84
N PRO A 120 4.83 22.22 14.97
CA PRO A 120 4.27 20.91 15.29
C PRO A 120 3.32 20.42 14.18
N ALA A 121 3.26 19.10 13.97
CA ALA A 121 2.41 18.50 12.92
C ALA A 121 0.93 18.85 13.05
N LEU A 122 0.45 19.09 14.29
CA LEU A 122 -0.92 19.56 14.57
C LEU A 122 -1.25 20.90 13.86
N GLN A 123 -0.24 21.76 13.66
CA GLN A 123 -0.41 23.09 13.03
C GLN A 123 -0.26 23.05 11.50
N LEU A 124 0.01 21.90 10.92
CA LEU A 124 0.15 21.74 9.49
C LEU A 124 -1.21 21.50 8.82
N SER A 125 -1.34 21.92 7.56
CA SER A 125 -2.49 21.52 6.75
C SER A 125 -2.52 20.01 6.51
N GLY A 126 -3.69 19.44 6.20
CA GLY A 126 -3.81 18.01 5.89
C GLY A 126 -2.85 17.56 4.78
N GLY A 127 -2.72 18.35 3.70
CA GLY A 127 -1.78 18.05 2.63
C GLY A 127 -0.31 18.13 3.05
N MET A 128 0.04 19.03 3.98
CA MET A 128 1.40 19.07 4.55
C MET A 128 1.67 17.85 5.44
N ARG A 129 0.74 17.49 6.33
CA ARG A 129 0.85 16.29 7.17
C ARG A 129 1.02 15.04 6.31
N ARG A 130 0.22 14.91 5.25
CA ARG A 130 0.33 13.79 4.31
C ARG A 130 1.72 13.70 3.68
N ARG A 131 2.30 14.83 3.26
CA ARG A 131 3.67 14.88 2.71
C ARG A 131 4.74 14.54 3.75
N VAL A 132 4.56 14.91 5.03
CA VAL A 132 5.44 14.47 6.12
C VAL A 132 5.37 12.95 6.32
N SER A 133 4.16 12.36 6.32
CA SER A 133 3.95 10.92 6.44
C SER A 133 4.60 10.17 5.27
N LEU A 134 4.46 10.69 4.05
CA LEU A 134 5.12 10.16 2.86
C LEU A 134 6.65 10.22 2.98
N ALA A 135 7.21 11.36 3.36
CA ALA A 135 8.65 11.50 3.57
C ALA A 135 9.16 10.53 4.63
N ARG A 136 8.42 10.34 5.72
CA ARG A 136 8.76 9.37 6.77
C ARG A 136 8.81 7.94 6.25
N ALA A 137 7.83 7.53 5.43
CA ALA A 137 7.83 6.20 4.82
C ALA A 137 9.01 6.02 3.85
N VAL A 138 9.33 7.03 3.05
CA VAL A 138 10.44 7.00 2.09
C VAL A 138 11.81 7.06 2.77
N ALA A 139 11.93 7.78 3.88
CA ALA A 139 13.18 7.92 4.64
C ALA A 139 13.60 6.62 5.34
N TYR A 140 12.64 5.80 5.79
CA TYR A 140 12.94 4.53 6.45
C TYR A 140 13.69 3.56 5.51
N PRO A 141 14.79 2.92 5.96
CA PRO A 141 15.63 2.08 5.13
C PRO A 141 15.03 0.67 4.90
N SER A 142 13.91 0.61 4.20
CA SER A 142 13.18 -0.62 3.86
C SER A 142 13.57 -1.16 2.49
N ARG A 143 13.24 -2.43 2.20
CA ARG A 143 13.31 -3.02 0.85
C ARG A 143 12.07 -2.74 0.02
N LEU A 144 10.91 -2.64 0.69
CA LEU A 144 9.61 -2.36 0.10
C LEU A 144 9.03 -1.08 0.70
N ILE A 145 8.59 -0.18 -0.17
CA ILE A 145 7.82 1.02 0.21
C ILE A 145 6.38 0.79 -0.18
N VAL A 146 5.46 0.88 0.78
CA VAL A 146 4.02 0.70 0.57
C VAL A 146 3.32 2.02 0.87
N LEU A 147 2.57 2.54 -0.08
CA LEU A 147 1.85 3.81 0.06
C LEU A 147 0.36 3.61 -0.26
N ASP A 148 -0.49 3.90 0.71
CA ASP A 148 -1.94 3.78 0.55
C ASP A 148 -2.54 5.15 0.18
N GLU A 149 -2.95 5.28 -1.09
CA GLU A 149 -3.53 6.48 -1.69
C GLU A 149 -2.73 7.78 -1.46
N PRO A 150 -1.41 7.81 -1.77
CA PRO A 150 -0.54 8.93 -1.39
C PRO A 150 -0.88 10.25 -2.08
N PHE A 151 -1.59 10.21 -3.20
CA PHE A 151 -1.90 11.40 -4.03
C PHE A 151 -3.28 12.00 -3.78
N THR A 152 -4.09 11.39 -2.91
CA THR A 152 -5.44 11.87 -2.60
C THR A 152 -5.40 13.28 -2.01
N GLY A 153 -6.18 14.20 -2.59
CA GLY A 153 -6.29 15.60 -2.14
C GLY A 153 -5.11 16.49 -2.55
N LEU A 154 -4.22 16.03 -3.44
CA LEU A 154 -3.18 16.86 -4.03
C LEU A 154 -3.65 17.46 -5.36
N ASP A 155 -3.31 18.73 -5.61
CA ASP A 155 -3.40 19.31 -6.94
C ASP A 155 -2.32 18.74 -7.87
N GLU A 156 -2.51 18.88 -9.19
CA GLU A 156 -1.61 18.28 -10.19
C GLU A 156 -0.15 18.75 -10.06
N ALA A 157 0.08 20.03 -9.72
CA ALA A 157 1.41 20.57 -9.57
C ALA A 157 2.12 19.91 -8.37
N THR A 158 1.45 19.83 -7.22
CA THR A 158 1.96 19.18 -6.01
C THR A 158 2.14 17.67 -6.24
N LYS A 159 1.21 17.01 -6.92
CA LYS A 159 1.31 15.59 -7.31
C LYS A 159 2.59 15.34 -8.12
N GLY A 160 2.87 16.17 -9.12
CA GLY A 160 4.10 16.07 -9.91
C GLY A 160 5.38 16.21 -9.07
N VAL A 161 5.39 17.09 -8.06
CA VAL A 161 6.50 17.23 -7.11
C VAL A 161 6.68 15.94 -6.29
N VAL A 162 5.59 15.42 -5.74
CA VAL A 162 5.59 14.20 -4.91
C VAL A 162 6.04 12.97 -5.72
N VAL A 163 5.58 12.83 -6.95
CA VAL A 163 6.02 11.73 -7.84
C VAL A 163 7.53 11.79 -8.09
N ARG A 164 8.07 12.97 -8.45
CA ARG A 164 9.52 13.13 -8.63
C ARG A 164 10.31 12.81 -7.36
N PHE A 165 9.82 13.25 -6.22
CA PHE A 165 10.39 12.93 -4.91
C PHE A 165 10.43 11.42 -4.67
N LEU A 166 9.33 10.71 -4.88
CA LEU A 166 9.24 9.25 -4.73
C LEU A 166 10.23 8.53 -5.64
N LEU A 167 10.26 8.86 -6.92
CA LEU A 167 11.13 8.22 -7.91
C LEU A 167 12.61 8.44 -7.58
N ARG A 168 12.99 9.63 -7.11
CA ARG A 168 14.34 9.96 -6.68
C ARG A 168 14.76 9.20 -5.42
N HIS A 169 13.92 9.23 -4.39
CA HIS A 169 14.29 8.75 -3.05
C HIS A 169 13.98 7.27 -2.80
N ARG A 170 13.23 6.58 -3.69
CA ARG A 170 13.10 5.12 -3.57
C ARG A 170 14.45 4.39 -3.76
N LYS A 171 15.42 4.99 -4.43
CA LYS A 171 16.79 4.44 -4.58
C LYS A 171 16.81 2.97 -5.04
N GLY A 172 16.01 2.64 -6.06
CA GLY A 172 15.91 1.28 -6.58
C GLY A 172 15.06 0.31 -5.75
N ARG A 173 14.54 0.71 -4.59
CA ARG A 173 13.63 -0.13 -3.77
C ARG A 173 12.32 -0.41 -4.50
N THR A 174 11.70 -1.53 -4.16
CA THR A 174 10.37 -1.86 -4.65
C THR A 174 9.35 -0.86 -4.11
N LEU A 175 8.44 -0.38 -4.96
CA LEU A 175 7.39 0.57 -4.60
C LEU A 175 6.03 -0.02 -4.96
N LEU A 176 5.15 -0.10 -3.98
CA LEU A 176 3.74 -0.48 -4.15
C LEU A 176 2.85 0.68 -3.71
N VAL A 177 2.08 1.22 -4.62
CA VAL A 177 1.15 2.34 -4.39
C VAL A 177 -0.27 1.85 -4.61
N SER A 178 -1.16 1.99 -3.63
CA SER A 178 -2.59 1.87 -3.92
C SER A 178 -3.10 3.20 -4.46
N THR A 179 -3.88 3.13 -5.51
CA THR A 179 -4.51 4.31 -6.13
C THR A 179 -5.76 3.93 -6.90
N HIS A 180 -6.62 4.90 -7.15
CA HIS A 180 -7.74 4.80 -8.09
C HIS A 180 -7.54 5.71 -9.33
N GLY A 181 -6.45 6.50 -9.36
CA GLY A 181 -6.09 7.35 -10.50
C GLY A 181 -5.35 6.58 -11.60
N GLU A 182 -5.93 6.49 -12.78
CA GLU A 182 -5.28 5.82 -13.93
C GLU A 182 -3.98 6.56 -14.33
N ASP A 183 -3.95 7.87 -14.23
CA ASP A 183 -2.78 8.70 -14.56
C ASP A 183 -1.57 8.40 -13.66
N ASP A 184 -1.79 7.95 -12.43
CA ASP A 184 -0.72 7.62 -11.48
C ASP A 184 0.18 6.50 -12.00
N VAL A 185 -0.40 5.55 -12.74
CA VAL A 185 0.33 4.43 -13.35
C VAL A 185 1.36 4.97 -14.36
N GLY A 186 0.93 5.89 -15.22
CA GLY A 186 1.80 6.52 -16.21
C GLY A 186 2.86 7.42 -15.57
N LEU A 187 2.47 8.27 -14.62
CA LEU A 187 3.37 9.19 -13.90
C LEU A 187 4.50 8.46 -13.14
N LEU A 188 4.18 7.31 -12.55
CA LEU A 188 5.15 6.49 -11.82
C LEU A 188 5.95 5.53 -12.73
N GLY A 189 5.54 5.33 -13.99
CA GLY A 189 6.04 4.26 -14.83
C GLY A 189 5.79 2.88 -14.21
N ALA A 190 4.65 2.72 -13.55
CA ALA A 190 4.33 1.55 -12.74
C ALA A 190 3.66 0.44 -13.54
N ARG A 191 3.81 -0.80 -13.08
CA ARG A 191 2.96 -1.91 -13.51
C ARG A 191 1.62 -1.83 -12.78
N LYS A 192 0.53 -1.80 -13.53
CA LYS A 192 -0.84 -1.86 -13.01
C LYS A 192 -1.15 -3.27 -12.49
N LEU A 193 -1.69 -3.34 -11.28
CA LEU A 193 -2.20 -4.55 -10.63
C LEU A 193 -3.65 -4.30 -10.25
N MET A 194 -4.59 -4.89 -10.98
CA MET A 194 -6.00 -4.86 -10.56
C MET A 194 -6.23 -5.90 -9.48
N LEU A 195 -6.82 -5.50 -8.35
CA LEU A 195 -7.09 -6.44 -7.26
C LEU A 195 -8.00 -7.59 -7.71
N SER A 196 -8.94 -7.33 -8.63
CA SER A 196 -9.77 -8.37 -9.27
C SER A 196 -8.96 -9.43 -10.00
N ASP A 197 -7.90 -9.02 -10.71
CA ASP A 197 -7.13 -9.90 -11.61
C ASP A 197 -6.15 -10.79 -10.82
N ILE A 198 -5.72 -10.32 -9.66
CA ILE A 198 -4.82 -11.07 -8.75
C ILE A 198 -5.58 -11.88 -7.71
N SER A 199 -6.93 -11.78 -7.68
CA SER A 199 -7.82 -12.55 -6.83
C SER A 199 -8.42 -13.72 -7.60
N ALA A 200 -8.54 -14.90 -6.98
CA ALA A 200 -9.24 -16.00 -7.61
C ALA A 200 -10.73 -15.66 -7.75
N THR A 201 -11.28 -15.84 -8.93
CA THR A 201 -12.73 -15.79 -9.14
C THR A 201 -13.39 -16.85 -8.25
N PRO A 202 -14.45 -16.55 -7.49
CA PRO A 202 -15.14 -17.58 -6.73
C PRO A 202 -15.67 -18.63 -7.71
N ALA A 203 -15.38 -19.91 -7.44
CA ALA A 203 -16.07 -20.99 -8.15
C ALA A 203 -17.58 -20.74 -8.02
N PRO A 204 -18.37 -20.91 -9.09
CA PRO A 204 -19.80 -20.74 -9.03
C PRO A 204 -20.32 -21.60 -7.88
N VAL A 205 -21.05 -20.98 -6.94
CA VAL A 205 -21.73 -21.70 -5.86
C VAL A 205 -22.76 -22.57 -6.56
N LEU A 206 -22.52 -23.88 -6.62
CA LEU A 206 -23.51 -24.85 -7.04
C LEU A 206 -24.67 -24.70 -6.06
N GLN A 207 -25.76 -24.11 -6.51
CA GLN A 207 -27.01 -24.12 -5.75
C GLN A 207 -27.38 -25.59 -5.51
N PRO A 208 -27.69 -26.01 -4.27
CA PRO A 208 -28.17 -27.36 -4.03
C PRO A 208 -29.42 -27.58 -4.90
N GLY A 209 -29.35 -28.60 -5.75
CA GLY A 209 -30.38 -28.91 -6.72
C GLY A 209 -31.71 -29.00 -6.05
N SER A 210 -32.66 -28.26 -6.57
CA SER A 210 -34.09 -28.46 -6.26
C SER A 210 -34.43 -29.90 -6.62
N HIS A 211 -34.56 -30.77 -5.63
CA HIS A 211 -35.16 -32.10 -5.79
C HIS A 211 -36.56 -31.89 -6.30
N GLY A 212 -36.77 -32.17 -7.57
CA GLY A 212 -38.06 -32.31 -8.17
C GLY A 212 -38.87 -33.34 -7.37
N ARG A 213 -39.95 -32.90 -6.78
CA ARG A 213 -41.02 -33.82 -6.31
C ARG A 213 -41.72 -34.34 -7.54
N ASP A 214 -41.28 -35.49 -8.00
CA ASP A 214 -42.10 -36.25 -8.92
C ASP A 214 -43.36 -36.72 -8.19
N GLY A 215 -44.44 -36.09 -8.55
CA GLY A 215 -45.78 -36.51 -8.15
C GLY A 215 -46.07 -37.86 -8.77
N ASN A 216 -46.16 -38.86 -7.94
CA ASN A 216 -46.79 -40.15 -8.30
C ASN A 216 -48.26 -40.02 -8.06
N ASP A 217 -49.01 -39.71 -9.12
CA ASP A 217 -50.46 -39.84 -9.14
C ASP A 217 -50.78 -41.25 -9.72
N GLY A 218 -50.99 -42.21 -8.82
CA GLY A 218 -51.35 -43.57 -9.12
C GLY A 218 -52.86 -43.77 -9.13
N ARG A 219 -53.33 -44.09 -10.27
CA ARG A 219 -54.71 -44.65 -10.44
C ARG A 219 -54.74 -46.16 -10.17
N ALA A 220 -55.74 -46.61 -9.51
CA ALA A 220 -56.78 -47.61 -9.72
C ALA A 220 -57.16 -48.24 -8.42
#